data_46ce4974c49120e7db3c188611d5dcc4
#
_entry.id   46ce4974c49120e7db3c188611d5dcc4
#
_cell.length_a   1.000
_cell.length_b   1.000
_cell.length_c   1.000
_cell.angle_alpha   90.00
_cell.angle_beta   90.00
_cell.angle_gamma   90.00
#
_symmetry.space_group_name_H-M   'P 1'
#
loop_
_entity.id
_entity.type
_entity.pdbx_description
1 polymer ?
#
loop_
_entity_poly.entity_id
_entity_poly.type
_entity_poly.pdbx_seq_one_letter_code
_entity_poly.pdbx_strand_id
1 'polypeptide(L)'
;MEQYRAKEDGVLVAYASFHGNTADAAKKAAEFISSKNKTVVLRDLARDDMSQVVSEAFRYDKLILAAPTYDAGIAPVMHDFLSHLQSKAYQSRKVAVIENGSWAPTAGKQIRTMLESMKNISIAEKCVTIRSVMKEQNVNEIEQMCDELLTM
;
A
#
# COMPACT_ATOMS: atom_id res chain seq x y z
N MET A 1 11.96 -3.50 -21.14
CA MET A 1 10.59 -2.98 -21.19
C MET A 1 9.62 -3.73 -20.32
N GLU A 2 9.98 -4.94 -19.89
CA GLU A 2 9.12 -5.72 -18.99
C GLU A 2 8.86 -5.00 -17.66
N GLN A 3 9.81 -4.21 -17.18
CA GLN A 3 9.64 -3.49 -15.92
C GLN A 3 8.48 -2.47 -15.94
N TYR A 4 8.00 -2.08 -17.13
CA TYR A 4 6.90 -1.13 -17.24
C TYR A 4 5.53 -1.81 -17.23
N ARG A 5 5.50 -3.12 -17.26
CA ARG A 5 4.28 -3.92 -17.17
C ARG A 5 4.44 -4.97 -16.08
N ALA A 6 3.37 -5.23 -15.36
CA ALA A 6 3.38 -6.29 -14.36
C ALA A 6 3.54 -7.65 -15.04
N LYS A 7 4.33 -8.51 -14.43
CA LYS A 7 4.55 -9.88 -14.93
C LYS A 7 3.47 -10.84 -14.47
N GLU A 8 2.82 -10.56 -13.35
CA GLU A 8 1.84 -11.45 -12.74
C GLU A 8 0.66 -10.66 -12.20
N ASP A 9 -0.51 -11.29 -12.24
CA ASP A 9 -1.68 -10.81 -11.55
C ASP A 9 -1.52 -11.15 -10.07
N GLY A 10 -1.53 -10.16 -9.23
CA GLY A 10 -1.36 -10.34 -7.79
C GLY A 10 -1.27 -9.00 -7.08
N VAL A 11 -1.14 -9.07 -5.76
CA VAL A 11 -1.10 -7.88 -4.91
C VAL A 11 0.10 -7.94 -3.99
N LEU A 12 0.89 -6.86 -3.97
CA LEU A 12 1.88 -6.65 -2.94
C LEU A 12 1.28 -5.73 -1.89
N VAL A 13 1.30 -6.16 -0.62
CA VAL A 13 0.92 -5.31 0.50
C VAL A 13 2.20 -4.91 1.22
N ALA A 14 2.59 -3.64 1.08
CA ALA A 14 3.79 -3.09 1.70
C ALA A 14 3.38 -2.12 2.80
N TYR A 15 3.92 -2.31 4.00
CA TYR A 15 3.53 -1.49 5.13
C TYR A 15 4.72 -1.02 5.96
N ALA A 16 4.52 0.12 6.63
CA ALA A 16 5.40 0.62 7.69
C ALA A 16 4.57 0.71 8.96
N SER A 17 5.12 0.32 10.10
CA SER A 17 4.38 0.33 11.36
C SER A 17 5.32 0.61 12.52
N PHE A 18 4.89 1.47 13.45
CA PHE A 18 5.65 1.76 14.65
C PHE A 18 5.16 0.95 15.87
N HIS A 19 3.83 0.76 15.98
CA HIS A 19 3.22 0.14 17.16
C HIS A 19 2.33 -1.05 16.82
N GLY A 20 2.42 -1.58 15.61
CA GLY A 20 1.68 -2.78 15.21
C GLY A 20 0.30 -2.54 14.64
N ASN A 21 -0.32 -1.39 14.86
CA ASN A 21 -1.69 -1.14 14.40
C ASN A 21 -1.79 -1.08 12.86
N THR A 22 -0.82 -0.44 12.21
CA THR A 22 -0.78 -0.41 10.75
C THR A 22 -0.49 -1.80 10.19
N ALA A 23 0.38 -2.57 10.88
CA ALA A 23 0.66 -3.95 10.49
C ALA A 23 -0.60 -4.80 10.56
N ASP A 24 -1.43 -4.62 11.58
CA ASP A 24 -2.69 -5.37 11.71
C ASP A 24 -3.63 -5.08 10.54
N ALA A 25 -3.72 -3.81 10.12
CA ALA A 25 -4.53 -3.42 8.99
C ALA A 25 -4.01 -4.03 7.68
N ALA A 26 -2.69 -4.02 7.49
CA ALA A 26 -2.06 -4.62 6.32
C ALA A 26 -2.30 -6.13 6.26
N LYS A 27 -2.18 -6.81 7.41
CA LYS A 27 -2.44 -8.25 7.50
C LYS A 27 -3.89 -8.56 7.17
N LYS A 28 -4.82 -7.72 7.63
CA LYS A 28 -6.24 -7.90 7.34
C LYS A 28 -6.52 -7.81 5.85
N ALA A 29 -5.92 -6.85 5.18
CA ALA A 29 -6.05 -6.72 3.73
C ALA A 29 -5.50 -7.95 3.01
N ALA A 30 -4.33 -8.42 3.43
CA ALA A 30 -3.72 -9.61 2.83
C ALA A 30 -4.58 -10.86 3.04
N GLU A 31 -5.14 -11.04 4.23
CA GLU A 31 -6.03 -12.17 4.52
C GLU A 31 -7.27 -12.14 3.64
N PHE A 32 -7.88 -10.97 3.48
CA PHE A 32 -9.07 -10.83 2.66
C PHE A 32 -8.77 -11.19 1.20
N ILE A 33 -7.67 -10.69 0.66
CA ILE A 33 -7.28 -10.96 -0.72
C ILE A 33 -6.99 -12.45 -0.91
N SER A 34 -6.30 -13.06 0.06
CA SER A 34 -6.03 -14.50 0.04
C SER A 34 -7.32 -15.31 0.05
N SER A 35 -8.33 -14.85 0.79
CA SER A 35 -9.63 -15.52 0.86
C SER A 35 -10.38 -15.50 -0.48
N LYS A 36 -9.99 -14.61 -1.39
CA LYS A 36 -10.55 -14.52 -2.74
C LYS A 36 -9.75 -15.35 -3.75
N ASN A 37 -8.83 -16.18 -3.27
CA ASN A 37 -7.96 -17.02 -4.10
C ASN A 37 -7.06 -16.21 -5.04
N LYS A 38 -6.65 -15.02 -4.60
CA LYS A 38 -5.73 -14.17 -5.35
C LYS A 38 -4.34 -14.26 -4.72
N THR A 39 -3.31 -14.13 -5.54
CA THR A 39 -1.93 -14.09 -5.06
C THR A 39 -1.69 -12.81 -4.29
N VAL A 40 -1.15 -12.92 -3.08
CA VAL A 40 -0.84 -11.77 -2.24
C VAL A 40 0.47 -12.01 -1.51
N VAL A 41 1.29 -10.96 -1.42
CA VAL A 41 2.56 -10.97 -0.68
C VAL A 41 2.50 -9.82 0.31
N LEU A 42 2.86 -10.10 1.57
CA LEU A 42 2.86 -9.10 2.64
C LEU A 42 4.29 -8.80 3.05
N ARG A 43 4.70 -7.52 3.03
CA ARG A 43 6.06 -7.11 3.37
C ARG A 43 6.08 -5.95 4.36
N ASP A 44 7.00 -6.06 5.32
CA ASP A 44 7.28 -5.01 6.31
C ASP A 44 8.48 -4.21 5.81
N LEU A 45 8.25 -2.95 5.44
CA LEU A 45 9.31 -2.10 4.85
C LEU A 45 10.46 -1.83 5.81
N ALA A 46 10.22 -1.94 7.12
CA ALA A 46 11.28 -1.72 8.10
C ALA A 46 12.18 -2.94 8.30
N ARG A 47 11.69 -4.14 7.96
CA ARG A 47 12.40 -5.40 8.23
C ARG A 47 12.83 -6.14 6.97
N ASP A 48 12.01 -6.10 5.94
CA ASP A 48 12.30 -6.82 4.71
C ASP A 48 13.31 -6.06 3.85
N ASP A 49 14.03 -6.77 3.00
CA ASP A 49 15.01 -6.15 2.11
C ASP A 49 14.31 -5.23 1.12
N MET A 50 14.69 -3.96 1.11
CA MET A 50 14.07 -2.95 0.26
C MET A 50 14.15 -3.32 -1.23
N SER A 51 15.28 -3.84 -1.68
CA SER A 51 15.44 -4.23 -3.08
C SER A 51 14.47 -5.32 -3.48
N GLN A 52 14.23 -6.28 -2.59
CA GLN A 52 13.27 -7.35 -2.84
C GLN A 52 11.85 -6.82 -2.90
N VAL A 53 11.48 -5.94 -1.99
CA VAL A 53 10.13 -5.38 -1.96
C VAL A 53 9.87 -4.53 -3.21
N VAL A 54 10.84 -3.73 -3.63
CA VAL A 54 10.75 -2.96 -4.86
C VAL A 54 10.56 -3.88 -6.07
N SER A 55 11.34 -4.97 -6.13
CA SER A 55 11.22 -5.96 -7.20
C SER A 55 9.82 -6.57 -7.25
N GLU A 56 9.25 -6.88 -6.10
CA GLU A 56 7.89 -7.43 -6.02
C GLU A 56 6.84 -6.41 -6.44
N ALA A 57 7.06 -5.13 -6.17
CA ALA A 57 6.15 -4.08 -6.62
C ALA A 57 6.07 -4.04 -8.15
N PHE A 58 7.19 -4.24 -8.83
CA PHE A 58 7.21 -4.32 -10.29
C PHE A 58 6.63 -5.63 -10.82
N ARG A 59 6.71 -6.68 -10.04
CA ARG A 59 6.24 -8.02 -10.45
C ARG A 59 4.71 -8.10 -10.53
N TYR A 60 4.02 -7.52 -9.55
CA TYR A 60 2.57 -7.62 -9.45
C TYR A 60 1.89 -6.37 -10.00
N ASP A 61 0.66 -6.53 -10.48
CA ASP A 61 -0.08 -5.43 -11.10
C ASP A 61 -0.79 -4.54 -10.08
N LYS A 62 -0.90 -4.98 -8.82
CA LYS A 62 -1.59 -4.25 -7.77
C LYS A 62 -0.70 -4.06 -6.55
N LEU A 63 -0.89 -2.93 -5.86
CA LEU A 63 -0.11 -2.55 -4.70
C LEU A 63 -1.03 -1.96 -3.64
N ILE A 64 -0.89 -2.42 -2.40
CA ILE A 64 -1.53 -1.78 -1.25
C ILE A 64 -0.43 -1.20 -0.37
N LEU A 65 -0.56 0.08 -0.04
CA LEU A 65 0.39 0.79 0.81
C LEU A 65 -0.30 1.11 2.13
N ALA A 66 0.31 0.73 3.24
CA ALA A 66 -0.22 1.02 4.56
C ALA A 66 0.85 1.71 5.39
N ALA A 67 0.57 2.90 5.91
CA ALA A 67 1.56 3.67 6.63
C ALA A 67 0.93 4.56 7.70
N PRO A 68 1.65 4.77 8.84
CA PRO A 68 1.22 5.74 9.84
C PRO A 68 1.66 7.14 9.42
N THR A 69 1.00 8.14 9.98
CA THR A 69 1.47 9.53 9.90
C THR A 69 2.62 9.71 10.89
N TYR A 70 3.71 10.29 10.44
CA TYR A 70 4.91 10.55 11.23
C TYR A 70 5.31 12.02 11.04
N ASP A 71 5.36 12.79 12.14
CA ASP A 71 5.68 14.22 12.09
C ASP A 71 4.90 14.96 10.99
N ALA A 72 3.60 14.75 10.95
CA ALA A 72 2.70 15.33 9.96
C ALA A 72 3.00 14.89 8.53
N GLY A 73 3.69 13.75 8.34
CA GLY A 73 4.02 13.22 7.01
C GLY A 73 4.00 11.70 6.98
N ILE A 74 4.66 11.14 5.99
CA ILE A 74 4.75 9.68 5.85
C ILE A 74 5.98 9.16 6.59
N ALA A 75 5.90 7.89 7.02
CA ALA A 75 7.03 7.25 7.67
C ALA A 75 8.24 7.20 6.73
N PRO A 76 9.47 7.41 7.24
CA PRO A 76 10.67 7.44 6.37
C PRO A 76 10.86 6.21 5.48
N VAL A 77 10.60 5.01 5.98
CA VAL A 77 10.77 3.80 5.17
C VAL A 77 9.75 3.73 4.03
N MET A 78 8.54 4.27 4.23
CA MET A 78 7.55 4.34 3.17
C MET A 78 7.97 5.37 2.13
N HIS A 79 8.49 6.51 2.56
CA HIS A 79 9.01 7.53 1.65
C HIS A 79 10.16 6.95 0.81
N ASP A 80 11.07 6.21 1.44
CA ASP A 80 12.18 5.57 0.73
C ASP A 80 11.68 4.60 -0.32
N PHE A 81 10.71 3.77 0.03
CA PHE A 81 10.12 2.81 -0.89
C PHE A 81 9.52 3.53 -2.12
N LEU A 82 8.72 4.56 -1.87
CA LEU A 82 8.08 5.32 -2.95
C LEU A 82 9.13 6.05 -3.80
N SER A 83 10.20 6.56 -3.19
CA SER A 83 11.29 7.21 -3.92
C SER A 83 12.00 6.23 -4.85
N HIS A 84 12.21 4.99 -4.40
CA HIS A 84 12.78 3.95 -5.25
C HIS A 84 11.86 3.64 -6.44
N LEU A 85 10.55 3.58 -6.19
CA LEU A 85 9.59 3.36 -7.27
C LEU A 85 9.63 4.48 -8.30
N GLN A 86 9.69 5.74 -7.83
CA GLN A 86 9.77 6.89 -8.72
C GLN A 86 11.04 6.86 -9.57
N SER A 87 12.18 6.58 -8.95
CA SER A 87 13.47 6.59 -9.66
C SER A 87 13.58 5.46 -10.68
N LYS A 88 12.80 4.41 -10.54
CA LYS A 88 12.79 3.25 -11.45
C LYS A 88 11.62 3.31 -12.43
N ALA A 89 10.92 4.43 -12.50
CA ALA A 89 9.81 4.66 -13.44
C ALA A 89 8.65 3.67 -13.24
N TYR A 90 8.30 3.41 -11.98
CA TYR A 90 7.12 2.59 -11.65
C TYR A 90 5.88 3.18 -12.30
N GLN A 91 5.13 2.36 -13.03
CA GLN A 91 3.99 2.84 -13.79
C GLN A 91 3.02 1.72 -14.14
N SER A 92 1.84 2.08 -14.62
CA SER A 92 0.84 1.13 -15.12
C SER A 92 0.44 0.09 -14.08
N ARG A 93 0.20 0.55 -12.86
CA ARG A 93 -0.21 -0.29 -11.73
C ARG A 93 -1.45 0.30 -11.07
N LYS A 94 -2.11 -0.54 -10.27
CA LYS A 94 -3.29 -0.16 -9.50
C LYS A 94 -2.90 -0.15 -8.03
N VAL A 95 -3.23 0.92 -7.31
CA VAL A 95 -2.75 1.13 -5.94
C VAL A 95 -3.90 1.50 -5.02
N ALA A 96 -3.88 0.96 -3.81
CA ALA A 96 -4.80 1.35 -2.74
C ALA A 96 -4.00 1.78 -1.52
N VAL A 97 -4.55 2.67 -0.71
CA VAL A 97 -3.85 3.29 0.40
C VAL A 97 -4.62 3.12 1.72
N ILE A 98 -3.89 2.70 2.75
CA ILE A 98 -4.37 2.67 4.14
C ILE A 98 -3.48 3.61 4.94
N GLU A 99 -4.07 4.55 5.66
CA GLU A 99 -3.30 5.43 6.54
C GLU A 99 -3.75 5.30 7.99
N ASN A 100 -2.82 5.50 8.92
CA ASN A 100 -3.09 5.46 10.34
C ASN A 100 -2.55 6.71 11.01
N GLY A 101 -3.38 7.36 11.83
CA GLY A 101 -2.95 8.53 12.59
C GLY A 101 -4.03 8.93 13.59
N SER A 102 -3.61 9.31 14.83
CA SER A 102 -4.57 9.74 15.85
C SER A 102 -4.99 11.19 15.67
N TRP A 103 -4.09 12.03 15.14
CA TRP A 103 -4.32 13.45 14.93
C TRP A 103 -4.02 13.79 13.47
N ALA A 104 -4.92 14.51 12.81
CA ALA A 104 -4.71 15.01 11.46
C ALA A 104 -3.89 14.06 10.57
N PRO A 105 -4.40 12.84 10.28
CA PRO A 105 -3.64 11.89 9.47
C PRO A 105 -3.40 12.47 8.06
N THR A 106 -2.13 12.56 7.66
CA THR A 106 -1.72 13.16 6.39
C THR A 106 -0.93 12.23 5.50
N ALA A 107 -0.60 11.01 5.99
CA ALA A 107 0.22 10.07 5.24
C ALA A 107 -0.43 9.70 3.89
N GLY A 108 -1.73 9.45 3.90
CA GLY A 108 -2.44 9.07 2.68
C GLY A 108 -2.36 10.14 1.60
N LYS A 109 -2.51 11.40 1.96
CA LYS A 109 -2.42 12.51 1.02
C LYS A 109 -1.03 12.61 0.40
N GLN A 110 0.02 12.45 1.21
CA GLN A 110 1.39 12.52 0.72
C GLN A 110 1.73 11.33 -0.16
N ILE A 111 1.26 10.14 0.20
CA ILE A 111 1.44 8.96 -0.63
C ILE A 111 0.77 9.17 -1.99
N ARG A 112 -0.46 9.66 -2.01
CA ARG A 112 -1.18 9.95 -3.25
C ARG A 112 -0.44 10.96 -4.12
N THR A 113 0.09 12.01 -3.51
CA THR A 113 0.84 13.02 -4.23
C THR A 113 2.05 12.41 -4.94
N MET A 114 2.78 11.53 -4.26
CA MET A 114 3.92 10.86 -4.88
C MET A 114 3.48 9.91 -6.00
N LEU A 115 2.39 9.18 -5.79
CA LEU A 115 1.86 8.26 -6.81
C LEU A 115 1.36 9.00 -8.04
N GLU A 116 0.75 10.16 -7.86
CA GLU A 116 0.23 10.97 -8.97
C GLU A 116 1.34 11.51 -9.86
N SER A 117 2.57 11.60 -9.35
CA SER A 117 3.72 11.99 -10.15
C SER A 117 4.22 10.85 -11.05
N MET A 118 3.74 9.64 -10.85
CA MET A 118 4.13 8.47 -11.63
C MET A 118 3.16 8.26 -12.78
N LYS A 119 3.65 7.67 -13.87
CA LYS A 119 2.87 7.52 -15.09
C LYS A 119 1.84 6.40 -14.96
N ASN A 120 0.59 6.70 -15.30
CA ASN A 120 -0.46 5.68 -15.46
C ASN A 120 -0.69 4.83 -14.21
N ILE A 121 -0.71 5.49 -13.04
CA ILE A 121 -1.06 4.84 -11.77
C ILE A 121 -2.54 5.12 -11.51
N SER A 122 -3.32 4.05 -11.33
CA SER A 122 -4.72 4.16 -10.93
C SER A 122 -4.81 3.94 -9.43
N ILE A 123 -5.37 4.92 -8.71
CA ILE A 123 -5.49 4.86 -7.25
C ILE A 123 -6.94 4.56 -6.90
N ALA A 124 -7.16 3.56 -6.04
CA ALA A 124 -8.50 3.23 -5.56
C ALA A 124 -9.12 4.43 -4.85
N GLU A 125 -10.37 4.72 -5.14
CA GLU A 125 -11.07 5.85 -4.53
C GLU A 125 -11.20 5.69 -3.02
N LYS A 126 -11.40 4.47 -2.57
CA LYS A 126 -11.54 4.17 -1.14
C LYS A 126 -10.17 4.19 -0.48
N CYS A 127 -9.87 5.29 0.21
CA CYS A 127 -8.69 5.37 1.08
C CYS A 127 -9.17 5.07 2.50
N VAL A 128 -8.57 4.09 3.16
CA VAL A 128 -8.95 3.71 4.52
C VAL A 128 -8.12 4.50 5.51
N THR A 129 -8.79 5.21 6.41
CA THR A 129 -8.14 5.96 7.48
C THR A 129 -8.47 5.30 8.81
N ILE A 130 -7.40 4.86 9.51
CA ILE A 130 -7.53 4.25 10.82
C ILE A 130 -7.01 5.26 11.85
N ARG A 131 -7.76 5.44 12.94
CA ARG A 131 -7.34 6.34 14.00
C ARG A 131 -6.89 5.50 15.20
N SER A 132 -5.58 5.29 15.27
CA SER A 132 -4.86 4.48 16.25
C SER A 132 -5.14 2.99 16.10
N VAL A 133 -6.22 2.47 16.65
CA VAL A 133 -6.54 1.05 16.67
C VAL A 133 -7.60 0.72 15.63
N MET A 134 -7.41 -0.38 14.91
CA MET A 134 -8.37 -0.85 13.92
C MET A 134 -9.67 -1.28 14.58
N LYS A 135 -10.78 -0.75 14.09
CA LYS A 135 -12.13 -1.04 14.57
C LYS A 135 -12.89 -1.87 13.55
N GLU A 136 -14.04 -2.42 13.94
CA GLU A 136 -14.87 -3.21 13.03
C GLU A 136 -15.23 -2.45 11.76
N GLN A 137 -15.56 -1.17 11.89
CA GLN A 137 -15.83 -0.31 10.73
C GLN A 137 -14.63 -0.26 9.78
N ASN A 138 -13.42 -0.20 10.33
CA ASN A 138 -12.21 -0.16 9.51
C ASN A 138 -12.01 -1.49 8.77
N VAL A 139 -12.34 -2.61 9.39
CA VAL A 139 -12.28 -3.92 8.74
C VAL A 139 -13.18 -3.93 7.50
N ASN A 140 -14.41 -3.44 7.64
CA ASN A 140 -15.33 -3.35 6.51
C ASN A 140 -14.81 -2.44 5.42
N GLU A 141 -14.21 -1.32 5.80
CA GLU A 141 -13.63 -0.39 4.83
C GLU A 141 -12.44 -1.00 4.08
N ILE A 142 -11.61 -1.77 4.79
CA ILE A 142 -10.48 -2.47 4.17
C ILE A 142 -10.99 -3.49 3.15
N GLU A 143 -12.03 -4.24 3.50
CA GLU A 143 -12.61 -5.21 2.58
C GLU A 143 -13.19 -4.53 1.35
N GLN A 144 -13.89 -3.40 1.52
CA GLN A 144 -14.41 -2.63 0.39
C GLN A 144 -13.29 -2.11 -0.51
N MET A 145 -12.22 -1.61 0.10
CA MET A 145 -11.05 -1.12 -0.64
C MET A 145 -10.41 -2.26 -1.45
N CYS A 146 -10.26 -3.43 -0.84
CA CYS A 146 -9.68 -4.58 -1.52
C CYS A 146 -10.57 -5.03 -2.69
N ASP A 147 -11.89 -5.07 -2.51
CA ASP A 147 -12.81 -5.41 -3.59
C ASP A 147 -12.69 -4.42 -4.74
N GLU A 148 -12.62 -3.14 -4.45
CA GLU A 148 -12.43 -2.12 -5.47
C GLU A 148 -11.13 -2.35 -6.23
N LEU A 149 -10.03 -2.56 -5.50
CA LEU A 149 -8.71 -2.78 -6.12
C LEU A 149 -8.72 -4.00 -7.04
N LEU A 150 -9.33 -5.09 -6.59
CA LEU A 150 -9.35 -6.33 -7.37
C LEU A 150 -10.21 -6.23 -8.63
N THR A 151 -11.11 -5.27 -8.70
CA THR A 151 -11.98 -5.08 -9.86
C THR A 151 -11.58 -3.91 -10.76
N MET A 152 -10.51 -3.23 -10.42
CA MET A 152 -9.99 -2.12 -11.23
C MET A 152 -9.38 -2.58 -12.54
#